data_f597d3727e094f2dbcf32986ee7b37f4
#
_entry.id   f597d3727e094f2dbcf32986ee7b37f4
#
_cell.length_a   1.000
_cell.length_b   1.000
_cell.length_c   1.000
_cell.angle_alpha   90.00
_cell.angle_beta   90.00
_cell.angle_gamma   90.00
#
_symmetry.space_group_name_H-M   'P 1'
#
loop_
_entity.id
_entity.type
_entity.pdbx_description
1 polymer ?
#
loop_
_entity_poly.entity_id
_entity_poly.type
_entity_poly.pdbx_seq_one_letter_code
_entity_poly.pdbx_strand_id
1 'polypeptide(L)'
;MELLKIIIFEYLLGYCLQGFTFVLGVFAFSRRKIVLKTYVLTSLLVTIISYLVRLLPISFGVHTIINILFLILFCIIILKMPAYTTIWSAVLIIVLCLISEMAVIAVMILSLGKEKFESMMLVPLDKAIIGCAAEALFALLIALIYFILNNSQKKKGESIGNISF
;
A
#
# COMPACT_ATOMS: atom_id res chain seq x y z
N MET A 1 3.86 13.47 25.43
CA MET A 1 2.60 13.04 24.82
C MET A 1 2.61 13.18 23.28
N GLU A 2 3.10 14.29 22.73
CA GLU A 2 3.20 14.50 21.27
C GLU A 2 4.08 13.44 20.56
N LEU A 3 5.24 13.12 21.09
CA LEU A 3 6.18 12.15 20.55
C LEU A 3 5.56 10.74 20.45
N LEU A 4 4.75 10.35 21.44
CA LEU A 4 4.02 9.09 21.43
C LEU A 4 2.97 9.05 20.32
N LYS A 5 2.25 10.15 20.09
CA LYS A 5 1.27 10.26 19.00
C LYS A 5 1.94 10.12 17.63
N ILE A 6 3.08 10.80 17.41
CA ILE A 6 3.86 10.68 16.18
C ILE A 6 4.29 9.23 15.96
N ILE A 7 4.82 8.57 17.00
CA ILE A 7 5.21 7.16 16.92
C ILE A 7 4.03 6.27 16.52
N ILE A 8 2.86 6.47 17.11
CA ILE A 8 1.68 5.66 16.80
C ILE A 8 1.19 5.92 15.36
N PHE A 9 1.04 7.18 14.98
CA PHE A 9 0.48 7.52 13.67
C PHE A 9 1.47 7.27 12.52
N GLU A 10 2.72 7.67 12.66
CA GLU A 10 3.69 7.54 11.59
C GLU A 10 4.25 6.12 11.50
N TYR A 11 4.71 5.55 12.63
CA TYR A 11 5.41 4.27 12.60
C TYR A 11 4.47 3.07 12.67
N LEU A 12 3.52 3.04 13.60
CA LEU A 12 2.66 1.87 13.76
C LEU A 12 1.54 1.83 12.72
N LEU A 13 0.77 2.91 12.58
CA LEU A 13 -0.33 2.94 11.62
C LEU A 13 0.15 3.15 10.18
N GLY A 14 1.01 4.14 9.92
CA GLY A 14 1.48 4.45 8.57
C GLY A 14 2.21 3.28 7.92
N TYR A 15 3.34 2.84 8.50
CA TYR A 15 4.17 1.79 7.87
C TYR A 15 3.55 0.40 7.90
N CYS A 16 2.84 0.03 8.99
CA CYS A 16 2.14 -1.25 9.01
C CYS A 16 1.04 -1.27 7.95
N LEU A 17 0.20 -0.24 7.91
CA LEU A 17 -0.89 -0.16 6.94
C LEU A 17 -0.33 -0.21 5.51
N GLN A 18 0.71 0.56 5.21
CA GLN A 18 1.38 0.58 3.91
C GLN A 18 1.93 -0.81 3.53
N GLY A 19 2.70 -1.46 4.42
CA GLY A 19 3.29 -2.77 4.13
C GLY A 19 2.23 -3.84 3.85
N PHE A 20 1.17 -3.90 4.65
CA PHE A 20 0.07 -4.83 4.45
C PHE A 20 -0.72 -4.53 3.18
N THR A 21 -0.96 -3.25 2.88
CA THR A 21 -1.67 -2.83 1.67
C THR A 21 -0.87 -3.11 0.40
N PHE A 22 0.44 -2.90 0.40
CA PHE A 22 1.30 -3.19 -0.73
C PHE A 22 1.25 -4.68 -1.10
N VAL A 23 1.41 -5.56 -0.11
CA VAL A 23 1.33 -7.02 -0.35
C VAL A 23 -0.08 -7.43 -0.76
N LEU A 24 -1.14 -6.86 -0.15
CA LEU A 24 -2.52 -7.10 -0.57
C LEU A 24 -2.73 -6.69 -2.04
N GLY A 25 -2.17 -5.56 -2.46
CA GLY A 25 -2.21 -5.09 -3.84
C GLY A 25 -1.57 -6.09 -4.81
N VAL A 26 -0.42 -6.69 -4.45
CA VAL A 26 0.18 -7.74 -5.28
C VAL A 26 -0.75 -8.93 -5.42
N PHE A 27 -1.41 -9.38 -4.35
CA PHE A 27 -2.41 -10.46 -4.43
C PHE A 27 -3.62 -10.08 -5.27
N ALA A 28 -4.11 -8.83 -5.17
CA ALA A 28 -5.23 -8.32 -5.93
C ALA A 28 -4.95 -8.37 -7.43
N PHE A 29 -3.85 -7.76 -7.87
CA PHE A 29 -3.52 -7.65 -9.30
C PHE A 29 -3.00 -8.95 -9.90
N SER A 30 -2.33 -9.81 -9.11
CA SER A 30 -1.94 -11.15 -9.54
C SER A 30 -3.11 -12.14 -9.54
N ARG A 31 -4.29 -11.74 -9.06
CA ARG A 31 -5.49 -12.58 -8.95
C ARG A 31 -5.25 -13.89 -8.21
N ARG A 32 -4.39 -13.86 -7.21
CA ARG A 32 -4.10 -15.04 -6.37
C ARG A 32 -4.89 -15.00 -5.07
N LYS A 33 -5.27 -16.18 -4.58
CA LYS A 33 -5.88 -16.31 -3.25
C LYS A 33 -4.83 -16.04 -2.18
N ILE A 34 -5.23 -15.30 -1.14
CA ILE A 34 -4.38 -15.02 0.01
C ILE A 34 -4.17 -16.29 0.81
N VAL A 35 -2.90 -16.63 1.05
CA VAL A 35 -2.49 -17.60 2.07
C VAL A 35 -2.04 -16.81 3.28
N LEU A 36 -2.85 -16.80 4.33
CA LEU A 36 -2.72 -15.87 5.48
C LEU A 36 -1.30 -15.87 6.08
N LYS A 37 -0.69 -17.05 6.24
CA LYS A 37 0.65 -17.20 6.84
C LYS A 37 1.73 -16.47 6.02
N THR A 38 1.77 -16.71 4.73
CA THR A 38 2.76 -16.08 3.83
C THR A 38 2.45 -14.60 3.61
N TYR A 39 1.18 -14.22 3.54
CA TYR A 39 0.75 -12.83 3.46
C TYR A 39 1.25 -12.02 4.66
N VAL A 40 0.95 -12.47 5.88
CA VAL A 40 1.38 -11.76 7.11
C VAL A 40 2.89 -11.70 7.21
N LEU A 41 3.60 -12.79 6.94
CA LEU A 41 5.06 -12.82 6.97
C LEU A 41 5.67 -11.81 5.98
N THR A 42 5.20 -11.82 4.74
CA THR A 42 5.70 -10.90 3.71
C THR A 42 5.39 -9.45 4.05
N SER A 43 4.17 -9.16 4.55
CA SER A 43 3.75 -7.82 4.95
C SER A 43 4.61 -7.27 6.09
N LEU A 44 4.90 -8.09 7.10
CA LEU A 44 5.78 -7.70 8.21
C LEU A 44 7.20 -7.39 7.73
N LEU A 45 7.75 -8.21 6.82
CA LEU A 45 9.08 -7.96 6.25
C LEU A 45 9.10 -6.66 5.43
N VAL A 46 8.09 -6.42 4.61
CA VAL A 46 7.95 -5.15 3.86
C VAL A 46 7.86 -3.96 4.81
N THR A 47 7.07 -4.07 5.89
CA THR A 47 6.95 -3.02 6.92
C THR A 47 8.30 -2.71 7.58
N ILE A 48 9.03 -3.75 8.00
CA ILE A 48 10.35 -3.61 8.64
C ILE A 48 11.33 -2.93 7.68
N ILE A 49 11.39 -3.38 6.43
CA ILE A 49 12.26 -2.76 5.43
C ILE A 49 11.86 -1.31 5.15
N SER A 50 10.58 -1.01 5.02
CA SER A 50 10.10 0.36 4.82
C SER A 50 10.53 1.28 5.96
N TYR A 51 10.50 0.81 7.20
CA TYR A 51 11.02 1.52 8.36
C TYR A 51 12.54 1.73 8.27
N LEU A 52 13.31 0.66 8.02
CA LEU A 52 14.77 0.73 7.94
C LEU A 52 15.25 1.65 6.82
N VAL A 53 14.61 1.58 5.66
CA VAL A 53 14.96 2.42 4.50
C VAL A 53 14.76 3.91 4.80
N ARG A 54 13.76 4.26 5.61
CA ARG A 54 13.54 5.67 6.02
C ARG A 54 14.53 6.18 7.07
N LEU A 55 15.21 5.31 7.79
CA LEU A 55 16.31 5.70 8.67
C LEU A 55 17.58 6.09 7.91
N LEU A 56 17.69 5.72 6.63
CA LEU A 56 18.84 6.07 5.80
C LEU A 56 18.78 7.55 5.39
N PRO A 57 19.91 8.27 5.38
CA PRO A 57 20.00 9.66 4.94
C PRO A 57 19.98 9.78 3.41
N ILE A 58 18.91 9.30 2.78
CA ILE A 58 18.73 9.31 1.32
C ILE A 58 17.67 10.31 0.89
N SER A 59 17.82 10.85 -0.31
CA SER A 59 16.91 11.88 -0.86
C SER A 59 15.50 11.35 -1.11
N PHE A 60 14.55 12.28 -1.08
CA PHE A 60 13.14 12.02 -1.31
C PHE A 60 12.91 11.27 -2.63
N GLY A 61 12.12 10.22 -2.62
CA GLY A 61 11.82 9.37 -3.78
C GLY A 61 12.67 8.10 -3.87
N VAL A 62 13.93 8.11 -3.45
CA VAL A 62 14.79 6.91 -3.45
C VAL A 62 14.26 5.85 -2.48
N HIS A 63 13.68 6.26 -1.34
CA HIS A 63 13.01 5.35 -0.40
C HIS A 63 11.91 4.52 -1.07
N THR A 64 11.09 5.15 -1.88
CA THR A 64 9.99 4.48 -2.58
C THR A 64 10.51 3.44 -3.55
N ILE A 65 11.55 3.77 -4.32
CA ILE A 65 12.18 2.84 -5.27
C ILE A 65 12.75 1.62 -4.55
N ILE A 66 13.47 1.84 -3.44
CA ILE A 66 14.05 0.74 -2.65
C ILE A 66 12.94 -0.14 -2.06
N ASN A 67 11.89 0.45 -1.50
CA ASN A 67 10.76 -0.30 -0.95
C ASN A 67 10.07 -1.18 -1.99
N ILE A 68 9.91 -0.67 -3.21
CA ILE A 68 9.32 -1.41 -4.32
C ILE A 68 10.22 -2.58 -4.74
N LEU A 69 11.53 -2.37 -4.83
CA LEU A 69 12.46 -3.43 -5.15
C LEU A 69 12.40 -4.56 -4.12
N PHE A 70 12.35 -4.23 -2.82
CA PHE A 70 12.18 -5.23 -1.77
C PHE A 70 10.81 -5.90 -1.81
N LEU A 71 9.74 -5.16 -2.09
CA LEU A 71 8.40 -5.73 -2.29
C LEU A 71 8.42 -6.80 -3.40
N ILE A 72 8.98 -6.46 -4.56
CA ILE A 72 9.11 -7.39 -5.69
C ILE A 72 9.93 -8.60 -5.30
N LEU A 73 11.09 -8.39 -4.67
CA LEU A 73 11.99 -9.45 -4.24
C LEU A 73 11.29 -10.44 -3.27
N PHE A 74 10.62 -9.92 -2.24
CA PHE A 74 9.91 -10.77 -1.27
C PHE A 74 8.72 -11.52 -1.90
N CYS A 75 7.99 -10.88 -2.80
CA CYS A 75 6.90 -11.56 -3.50
C CYS A 75 7.41 -12.68 -4.41
N ILE A 76 8.56 -12.53 -5.06
CA ILE A 76 9.15 -13.59 -5.88
C ILE A 76 9.69 -14.74 -5.00
N ILE A 77 10.44 -14.42 -3.93
CA ILE A 77 11.11 -15.42 -3.11
C ILE A 77 10.12 -16.14 -2.17
N ILE A 78 9.32 -15.37 -1.41
CA ILE A 78 8.47 -15.93 -0.34
C ILE A 78 7.15 -16.43 -0.91
N LEU A 79 6.49 -15.60 -1.75
CA LEU A 79 5.19 -15.94 -2.33
C LEU A 79 5.33 -16.79 -3.61
N LYS A 80 6.56 -17.00 -4.10
CA LYS A 80 6.86 -17.73 -5.34
C LYS A 80 6.00 -17.25 -6.52
N MET A 81 5.85 -15.95 -6.64
CA MET A 81 5.10 -15.33 -7.72
C MET A 81 5.98 -15.13 -8.97
N PRO A 82 5.42 -15.24 -10.19
CA PRO A 82 6.17 -14.96 -11.41
C PRO A 82 6.64 -13.50 -11.42
N ALA A 83 7.90 -13.27 -11.79
CA ALA A 83 8.50 -11.93 -11.79
C ALA A 83 7.68 -10.92 -12.63
N TYR A 84 7.24 -11.32 -13.83
CA TYR A 84 6.43 -10.48 -14.70
C TYR A 84 5.15 -9.97 -14.01
N THR A 85 4.37 -10.87 -13.43
CA THR A 85 3.12 -10.52 -12.73
C THR A 85 3.39 -9.63 -11.52
N THR A 86 4.48 -9.90 -10.79
CA THR A 86 4.85 -9.14 -9.60
C THR A 86 5.26 -7.70 -9.96
N ILE A 87 6.06 -7.53 -11.01
CA ILE A 87 6.49 -6.21 -11.49
C ILE A 87 5.29 -5.39 -11.96
N TRP A 88 4.38 -5.96 -12.76
CA TRP A 88 3.17 -5.27 -13.19
C TRP A 88 2.27 -4.89 -12.02
N SER A 89 2.11 -5.80 -11.04
CA SER A 89 1.36 -5.49 -9.82
C SER A 89 1.98 -4.35 -9.03
N ALA A 90 3.31 -4.33 -8.89
CA ALA A 90 4.03 -3.27 -8.21
C ALA A 90 3.85 -1.91 -8.90
N VAL A 91 3.91 -1.86 -10.22
CA VAL A 91 3.67 -0.62 -11.00
C VAL A 91 2.25 -0.10 -10.75
N LEU A 92 1.23 -0.97 -10.79
CA LEU A 92 -0.16 -0.57 -10.53
C LEU A 92 -0.36 -0.08 -9.10
N ILE A 93 0.29 -0.71 -8.12
CA ILE A 93 0.28 -0.31 -6.71
C ILE A 93 0.83 1.10 -6.55
N ILE A 94 1.98 1.41 -7.17
CA ILE A 94 2.58 2.75 -7.11
C ILE A 94 1.65 3.81 -7.69
N VAL A 95 1.09 3.55 -8.86
CA VAL A 95 0.17 4.48 -9.51
C VAL A 95 -1.04 4.76 -8.61
N LEU A 96 -1.63 3.73 -8.01
CA LEU A 96 -2.76 3.90 -7.08
C LEU A 96 -2.37 4.62 -5.78
N CYS A 97 -1.16 4.36 -5.25
CA CYS A 97 -0.64 5.07 -4.09
C CYS A 97 -0.52 6.56 -4.38
N LEU A 98 0.11 6.93 -5.50
CA LEU A 98 0.24 8.34 -5.93
C LEU A 98 -1.13 9.00 -6.15
N ILE A 99 -2.09 8.31 -6.76
CA ILE A 99 -3.45 8.82 -6.95
C ILE A 99 -4.10 9.09 -5.58
N SER A 100 -3.95 8.18 -4.61
CA SER A 100 -4.51 8.34 -3.28
C SER A 100 -3.89 9.52 -2.53
N GLU A 101 -2.57 9.68 -2.59
CA GLU A 101 -1.86 10.80 -2.00
C GLU A 101 -2.31 12.13 -2.61
N MET A 102 -2.35 12.21 -3.94
CA MET A 102 -2.78 13.41 -4.65
C MET A 102 -4.25 13.76 -4.38
N ALA A 103 -5.12 12.75 -4.26
CA ALA A 103 -6.53 12.97 -3.93
C ALA A 103 -6.69 13.58 -2.53
N VAL A 104 -5.99 13.07 -1.53
CA VAL A 104 -6.04 13.62 -0.16
C VAL A 104 -5.47 15.04 -0.13
N ILE A 105 -4.32 15.29 -0.77
CA ILE A 105 -3.73 16.63 -0.87
C ILE A 105 -4.70 17.59 -1.54
N ALA A 106 -5.33 17.22 -2.64
CA ALA A 106 -6.29 18.04 -3.36
C ALA A 106 -7.51 18.39 -2.47
N VAL A 107 -8.07 17.41 -1.77
CA VAL A 107 -9.19 17.63 -0.83
C VAL A 107 -8.79 18.58 0.29
N MET A 108 -7.59 18.43 0.86
CA MET A 108 -7.09 19.30 1.92
C MET A 108 -6.90 20.74 1.43
N ILE A 109 -6.31 20.94 0.25
CA ILE A 109 -6.11 22.28 -0.33
C ILE A 109 -7.47 22.93 -0.66
N LEU A 110 -8.41 22.19 -1.21
CA LEU A 110 -9.74 22.70 -1.54
C LEU A 110 -10.57 23.08 -0.30
N SER A 111 -10.41 22.33 0.80
CA SER A 111 -11.20 22.54 2.02
C SER A 111 -10.59 23.59 2.95
N LEU A 112 -9.27 23.64 3.08
CA LEU A 112 -8.57 24.50 4.05
C LEU A 112 -7.86 25.71 3.41
N GLY A 113 -7.65 25.68 2.11
CA GLY A 113 -6.79 26.63 1.39
C GLY A 113 -5.32 26.24 1.43
N LYS A 114 -4.57 26.71 0.41
CA LYS A 114 -3.16 26.34 0.19
C LYS A 114 -2.25 26.76 1.35
N GLU A 115 -2.40 28.00 1.85
CA GLU A 115 -1.54 28.53 2.92
C GLU A 115 -1.66 27.74 4.22
N LYS A 116 -2.90 27.36 4.59
CA LYS A 116 -3.14 26.56 5.79
C LYS A 116 -2.62 25.15 5.64
N PHE A 117 -2.80 24.52 4.47
CA PHE A 117 -2.23 23.22 4.18
C PHE A 117 -0.69 23.24 4.30
N GLU A 118 -0.02 24.22 3.70
CA GLU A 118 1.44 24.37 3.80
C GLU A 118 1.90 24.53 5.25
N SER A 119 1.19 25.31 6.07
CA SER A 119 1.50 25.44 7.50
C SER A 119 1.33 24.14 8.28
N MET A 120 0.31 23.32 7.98
CA MET A 120 0.11 22.00 8.58
C MET A 120 1.22 21.02 8.19
N MET A 121 1.72 21.08 6.97
CA MET A 121 2.82 20.22 6.51
C MET A 121 4.16 20.50 7.22
N LEU A 122 4.31 21.64 7.88
CA LEU A 122 5.48 21.96 8.73
C LEU A 122 5.39 21.32 10.11
N VAL A 123 4.19 20.93 10.56
CA VAL A 123 3.97 20.29 11.87
C VAL A 123 4.07 18.76 11.69
N PRO A 124 5.01 18.08 12.36
CA PRO A 124 5.23 16.65 12.18
C PRO A 124 3.99 15.79 12.44
N LEU A 125 3.18 16.13 13.46
CA LEU A 125 1.97 15.40 13.79
C LEU A 125 0.90 15.52 12.69
N ASP A 126 0.66 16.73 12.20
CA ASP A 126 -0.35 16.98 11.16
C ASP A 126 0.05 16.29 9.86
N LYS A 127 1.34 16.35 9.49
CA LYS A 127 1.90 15.61 8.36
C LYS A 127 1.68 14.10 8.49
N ALA A 128 1.90 13.54 9.69
CA ALA A 128 1.68 12.11 9.94
C ALA A 128 0.20 11.73 9.80
N ILE A 129 -0.73 12.57 10.29
CA ILE A 129 -2.18 12.35 10.18
C ILE A 129 -2.62 12.40 8.71
N ILE A 130 -2.14 13.37 7.93
CA ILE A 130 -2.44 13.50 6.50
C ILE A 130 -1.91 12.27 5.74
N GLY A 131 -0.70 11.82 6.05
CA GLY A 131 -0.12 10.60 5.50
C GLY A 131 -0.95 9.35 5.81
N CYS A 132 -1.39 9.18 7.07
CA CYS A 132 -2.29 8.09 7.45
C CYS A 132 -3.63 8.13 6.71
N ALA A 133 -4.19 9.32 6.47
CA ALA A 133 -5.42 9.44 5.69
C ALA A 133 -5.24 8.99 4.23
N ALA A 134 -4.10 9.34 3.61
CA ALA A 134 -3.76 8.88 2.27
C ALA A 134 -3.57 7.36 2.19
N GLU A 135 -2.86 6.78 3.17
CA GLU A 135 -2.68 5.33 3.26
C GLU A 135 -4.00 4.60 3.54
N ALA A 136 -4.90 5.16 4.34
CA ALA A 136 -6.22 4.58 4.58
C ALA A 136 -7.08 4.58 3.31
N LEU A 137 -7.07 5.66 2.54
CA LEU A 137 -7.74 5.73 1.25
C LEU A 137 -7.16 4.70 0.27
N PHE A 138 -5.85 4.61 0.19
CA PHE A 138 -5.15 3.63 -0.63
C PHE A 138 -5.51 2.19 -0.23
N ALA A 139 -5.51 1.87 1.08
CA ALA A 139 -5.89 0.56 1.59
C ALA A 139 -7.33 0.19 1.22
N LEU A 140 -8.25 1.14 1.32
CA LEU A 140 -9.65 0.97 0.93
C LEU A 140 -9.79 0.67 -0.57
N LEU A 141 -9.08 1.41 -1.43
CA LEU A 141 -9.08 1.17 -2.86
C LEU A 141 -8.53 -0.22 -3.22
N ILE A 142 -7.40 -0.61 -2.65
CA ILE A 142 -6.81 -1.95 -2.87
C ILE A 142 -7.75 -3.06 -2.37
N ALA A 143 -8.38 -2.90 -1.21
CA ALA A 143 -9.33 -3.86 -0.69
C ALA A 143 -10.56 -4.02 -1.59
N LEU A 144 -11.09 -2.92 -2.10
CA LEU A 144 -12.20 -2.94 -3.08
C LEU A 144 -11.81 -3.65 -4.37
N ILE A 145 -10.63 -3.34 -4.92
CA ILE A 145 -10.11 -3.98 -6.13
C ILE A 145 -9.95 -5.50 -5.89
N TYR A 146 -9.35 -5.89 -4.77
CA TYR A 146 -9.20 -7.30 -4.41
C TYR A 146 -10.56 -8.01 -4.36
N PHE A 147 -11.55 -7.42 -3.70
CA PHE A 147 -12.88 -7.99 -3.58
C PHE A 147 -13.59 -8.15 -4.94
N ILE A 148 -13.54 -7.11 -5.78
CA ILE A 148 -14.14 -7.13 -7.12
C ILE A 148 -13.49 -8.20 -8.00
N LEU A 149 -12.16 -8.24 -8.05
CA LEU A 149 -11.42 -9.18 -8.89
C LEU A 149 -11.60 -10.63 -8.43
N ASN A 150 -11.63 -10.87 -7.10
CA ASN A 150 -11.83 -12.20 -6.54
C ASN A 150 -13.26 -12.73 -6.77
N ASN A 151 -14.27 -11.87 -6.63
CA ASN A 151 -15.67 -12.24 -6.90
C ASN A 151 -15.92 -12.52 -8.39
N SER A 152 -15.27 -11.77 -9.29
CA SER A 152 -15.34 -12.02 -10.73
C SER A 152 -14.78 -13.39 -11.13
N GLN A 153 -13.75 -13.88 -10.42
CA GLN A 153 -13.20 -15.21 -10.67
C GLN A 153 -14.12 -16.33 -10.19
N LYS A 154 -14.77 -16.17 -9.04
CA LYS A 154 -15.76 -17.16 -8.55
C LYS A 154 -16.88 -17.35 -9.55
N LYS A 155 -17.48 -16.27 -10.06
CA LYS A 155 -18.55 -16.32 -11.07
C LYS A 155 -18.12 -17.00 -12.38
N LYS A 156 -16.88 -16.78 -12.84
CA LYS A 156 -16.35 -17.47 -14.04
C LYS A 156 -16.15 -18.96 -13.82
N GLY A 157 -15.66 -19.37 -12.64
CA GLY A 157 -15.50 -20.77 -12.27
C GLY A 157 -16.83 -21.52 -12.20
N GLU A 158 -17.87 -20.90 -11.66
CA GLU A 158 -19.23 -21.48 -11.61
C GLU A 158 -19.87 -21.56 -13.02
N SER A 159 -19.61 -20.58 -13.89
CA SER A 159 -20.12 -20.60 -15.29
C SER A 159 -19.50 -21.70 -16.13
N ILE A 160 -18.22 -22.04 -15.92
CA ILE A 160 -17.53 -23.11 -16.64
C ILE A 160 -17.98 -24.47 -16.10
N GLY A 161 -18.24 -24.60 -14.80
CA GLY A 161 -18.74 -25.83 -14.17
C GLY A 161 -20.15 -26.21 -14.61
N ASN A 162 -20.97 -25.26 -15.06
CA ASN A 162 -22.33 -25.52 -15.55
C ASN A 162 -22.42 -25.88 -17.05
N ILE A 163 -21.30 -25.87 -17.77
CA ILE A 163 -21.24 -26.20 -19.21
C ILE A 163 -20.72 -27.63 -19.48
N SER A 164 -20.26 -28.33 -18.43
CA SER A 164 -19.78 -29.70 -18.54
C SER A 164 -20.88 -30.72 -18.23
N PHE A 165 -21.86 -30.86 -19.17
CA PHE A 165 -22.74 -32.03 -19.32
C PHE A 165 -22.95 -32.31 -20.78
#